data_5739c8874311e0d339ddf8c2bc9b8563
#
_entry.id   5739c8874311e0d339ddf8c2bc9b8563
#
_cell.length_a   1.000
_cell.length_b   1.000
_cell.length_c   1.000
_cell.angle_alpha   90.00
_cell.angle_beta   90.00
_cell.angle_gamma   90.00
#
_symmetry.space_group_name_H-M   'P 1'
#
loop_
_entity.id
_entity.type
_entity.pdbx_description
1 polymer ?
#
loop_
_entity_poly.entity_id
_entity_poly.type
_entity_poly.pdbx_seq_one_letter_code
_entity_poly.pdbx_strand_id
1 'polypeptide(L)'
;MIKKILIANRGEIACRVIRTARKLNINTVAVYSDADKDSLFVKQADESYHIGGSQPAESYLDINKIINIAKKSKADAIHPGYGFLSENAAFVKRLAKEKIKFIGPNPNAIKKMGDKIESKNLAIKLKLNVIPGHTAPVKNSKEALTISNQIGYPVLLKASAGGGGKGMRIVRKNSELEENFNAAKSESKKSFGDDRVFIEKYIEQPRHIEIQILCDKHGNQVHLGERECSIQRR
;
A
#
# COMPACT_ATOMS: atom_id res chain seq x y z
N MET A 1 10.51 2.06 -25.75
CA MET A 1 9.16 2.61 -25.53
C MET A 1 8.26 1.49 -25.05
N ILE A 2 7.27 1.75 -24.18
CA ILE A 2 6.28 0.73 -23.74
C ILE A 2 5.21 0.63 -24.81
N LYS A 3 4.96 -0.57 -25.33
CA LYS A 3 3.94 -0.82 -26.35
C LYS A 3 2.78 -1.65 -25.83
N LYS A 4 3.02 -2.47 -24.79
CA LYS A 4 2.02 -3.34 -24.17
C LYS A 4 2.20 -3.38 -22.66
N ILE A 5 1.10 -3.22 -21.90
CA ILE A 5 1.10 -3.32 -20.44
C ILE A 5 0.15 -4.42 -19.97
N LEU A 6 0.57 -5.16 -18.95
CA LEU A 6 -0.32 -5.99 -18.16
C LEU A 6 -0.84 -5.18 -16.96
N ILE A 7 -2.13 -5.24 -16.71
CA ILE A 7 -2.80 -4.58 -15.59
C ILE A 7 -3.03 -5.61 -14.50
N ALA A 8 -2.20 -5.58 -13.45
CA ALA A 8 -2.27 -6.51 -12.33
C ALA A 8 -3.27 -6.02 -11.28
N ASN A 9 -4.49 -5.78 -11.71
CA ASN A 9 -5.59 -5.29 -10.87
C ASN A 9 -6.93 -5.59 -11.53
N ARG A 10 -8.03 -5.20 -10.88
CA ARG A 10 -9.41 -5.49 -11.27
C ARG A 10 -10.31 -4.25 -11.14
N GLY A 11 -11.57 -4.40 -11.54
CA GLY A 11 -12.62 -3.42 -11.28
C GLY A 11 -12.39 -2.07 -11.97
N GLU A 12 -12.77 -1.01 -11.29
CA GLU A 12 -12.75 0.35 -11.85
C GLU A 12 -11.34 0.85 -12.18
N ILE A 13 -10.34 0.49 -11.35
CA ILE A 13 -8.96 0.94 -11.61
C ILE A 13 -8.39 0.28 -12.87
N ALA A 14 -8.71 -0.97 -13.14
CA ALA A 14 -8.31 -1.62 -14.39
C ALA A 14 -8.95 -0.91 -15.60
N CYS A 15 -10.24 -0.60 -15.55
CA CYS A 15 -10.90 0.21 -16.58
C CYS A 15 -10.26 1.58 -16.75
N ARG A 16 -9.89 2.24 -15.65
CA ARG A 16 -9.22 3.55 -15.65
C ARG A 16 -7.88 3.51 -16.36
N VAL A 17 -7.07 2.48 -16.08
CA VAL A 17 -5.76 2.28 -16.73
C VAL A 17 -5.93 1.95 -18.21
N ILE A 18 -6.86 1.08 -18.59
CA ILE A 18 -7.15 0.72 -19.99
C ILE A 18 -7.50 1.96 -20.81
N ARG A 19 -8.38 2.84 -20.29
CA ARG A 19 -8.75 4.08 -20.99
C ARG A 19 -7.56 4.97 -21.29
N THR A 20 -6.63 5.10 -20.35
CA THR A 20 -5.42 5.91 -20.56
C THR A 20 -4.43 5.25 -21.50
N ALA A 21 -4.21 3.94 -21.36
CA ALA A 21 -3.35 3.17 -22.25
C ALA A 21 -3.80 3.28 -23.71
N ARG A 22 -5.11 3.15 -23.94
CA ARG A 22 -5.72 3.30 -25.26
C ARG A 22 -5.48 4.69 -25.88
N LYS A 23 -5.61 5.77 -25.07
CA LYS A 23 -5.27 7.14 -25.53
C LYS A 23 -3.81 7.32 -25.89
N LEU A 24 -2.92 6.52 -25.33
CA LEU A 24 -1.50 6.52 -25.59
C LEU A 24 -1.06 5.49 -26.65
N ASN A 25 -2.01 4.81 -27.29
CA ASN A 25 -1.77 3.72 -28.24
C ASN A 25 -0.91 2.58 -27.64
N ILE A 26 -1.17 2.25 -26.37
CA ILE A 26 -0.54 1.16 -25.63
C ILE A 26 -1.53 0.01 -25.51
N ASN A 27 -1.18 -1.17 -25.99
CA ASN A 27 -1.99 -2.38 -25.86
C ASN A 27 -2.09 -2.82 -24.40
N THR A 28 -3.23 -3.41 -24.04
CA THR A 28 -3.57 -3.77 -22.67
C THR A 28 -3.83 -5.25 -22.51
N VAL A 29 -3.30 -5.81 -21.43
CA VAL A 29 -3.55 -7.19 -21.00
C VAL A 29 -4.23 -7.16 -19.65
N ALA A 30 -5.46 -7.64 -19.56
CA ALA A 30 -6.14 -7.85 -18.30
C ALA A 30 -5.87 -9.24 -17.73
N VAL A 31 -5.85 -9.36 -16.41
CA VAL A 31 -5.89 -10.64 -15.70
C VAL A 31 -7.15 -10.69 -14.85
N TYR A 32 -7.81 -11.85 -14.77
CA TYR A 32 -9.07 -11.96 -14.07
C TYR A 32 -9.21 -13.27 -13.28
N SER A 33 -9.83 -13.19 -12.11
CA SER A 33 -10.24 -14.35 -11.31
C SER A 33 -11.59 -14.89 -11.78
N ASP A 34 -12.00 -16.06 -11.26
CA ASP A 34 -13.31 -16.66 -11.56
C ASP A 34 -14.46 -15.65 -11.34
N ALA A 35 -14.42 -14.88 -10.25
CA ALA A 35 -15.44 -13.89 -9.94
C ALA A 35 -15.50 -12.70 -10.91
N ASP A 36 -14.42 -12.44 -11.64
CA ASP A 36 -14.29 -11.27 -12.50
C ASP A 36 -14.42 -11.57 -14.01
N LYS A 37 -14.71 -12.82 -14.38
CA LYS A 37 -14.76 -13.29 -15.77
C LYS A 37 -15.58 -12.38 -16.69
N ASP A 38 -16.71 -11.93 -16.24
CA ASP A 38 -17.65 -11.10 -17.03
C ASP A 38 -17.53 -9.62 -16.79
N SER A 39 -16.52 -9.19 -16.04
CA SER A 39 -16.30 -7.81 -15.65
C SER A 39 -15.96 -6.91 -16.84
N LEU A 40 -16.32 -5.63 -16.73
CA LEU A 40 -16.15 -4.63 -17.78
C LEU A 40 -14.68 -4.50 -18.24
N PHE A 41 -13.73 -4.49 -17.31
CA PHE A 41 -12.31 -4.35 -17.64
C PHE A 41 -11.77 -5.52 -18.48
N VAL A 42 -12.31 -6.73 -18.29
CA VAL A 42 -11.95 -7.92 -19.08
C VAL A 42 -12.42 -7.74 -20.55
N LYS A 43 -13.62 -7.20 -20.72
CA LYS A 43 -14.18 -6.92 -22.05
C LYS A 43 -13.53 -5.72 -22.75
N GLN A 44 -12.95 -4.80 -21.99
CA GLN A 44 -12.29 -3.61 -22.52
C GLN A 44 -10.83 -3.80 -22.91
N ALA A 45 -10.14 -4.76 -22.31
CA ALA A 45 -8.73 -5.01 -22.60
C ALA A 45 -8.54 -5.64 -23.99
N ASP A 46 -7.39 -5.42 -24.60
CA ASP A 46 -7.06 -6.02 -25.91
C ASP A 46 -6.82 -7.54 -25.80
N GLU A 47 -6.25 -7.96 -24.66
CA GLU A 47 -6.09 -9.38 -24.30
C GLU A 47 -6.52 -9.60 -22.85
N SER A 48 -7.02 -10.79 -22.53
CA SER A 48 -7.37 -11.14 -21.16
C SER A 48 -6.98 -12.58 -20.82
N TYR A 49 -6.55 -12.81 -19.58
CA TYR A 49 -6.08 -14.09 -19.09
C TYR A 49 -6.67 -14.43 -17.74
N HIS A 50 -7.19 -15.64 -17.62
CA HIS A 50 -7.64 -16.20 -16.34
C HIS A 50 -6.45 -16.52 -15.43
N ILE A 51 -6.52 -16.17 -14.14
CA ILE A 51 -5.43 -16.34 -13.17
C ILE A 51 -5.78 -17.19 -11.95
N GLY A 52 -7.00 -17.72 -11.88
CA GLY A 52 -7.38 -18.66 -10.82
C GLY A 52 -8.63 -18.27 -10.05
N GLY A 53 -8.78 -18.85 -8.87
CA GLY A 53 -9.96 -18.72 -8.02
C GLY A 53 -10.31 -17.29 -7.61
N SER A 54 -11.50 -17.15 -7.04
CA SER A 54 -12.06 -15.84 -6.69
C SER A 54 -11.32 -15.14 -5.55
N GLN A 55 -10.63 -15.90 -4.70
CA GLN A 55 -9.85 -15.33 -3.61
C GLN A 55 -8.57 -14.65 -4.12
N PRO A 56 -8.22 -13.45 -3.62
CA PRO A 56 -7.01 -12.74 -4.05
C PRO A 56 -5.72 -13.55 -3.91
N ALA A 57 -5.61 -14.38 -2.87
CA ALA A 57 -4.44 -15.24 -2.65
C ALA A 57 -4.26 -16.29 -3.74
N GLU A 58 -5.34 -16.71 -4.39
CA GLU A 58 -5.35 -17.72 -5.45
C GLU A 58 -5.18 -17.11 -6.84
N SER A 59 -5.22 -15.79 -6.95
CA SER A 59 -5.25 -15.03 -8.20
C SER A 59 -4.35 -13.80 -8.20
N TYR A 60 -4.87 -12.63 -7.83
CA TYR A 60 -4.21 -11.32 -7.94
C TYR A 60 -2.96 -11.15 -7.06
N LEU A 61 -2.80 -11.93 -6.00
CA LEU A 61 -1.62 -11.91 -5.13
C LEU A 61 -0.58 -12.98 -5.50
N ASP A 62 -0.86 -13.84 -6.48
CA ASP A 62 0.09 -14.84 -6.97
C ASP A 62 1.09 -14.20 -7.95
N ILE A 63 2.25 -13.85 -7.43
CA ILE A 63 3.35 -13.22 -8.18
C ILE A 63 3.77 -14.08 -9.40
N ASN A 64 3.82 -15.42 -9.25
CA ASN A 64 4.28 -16.29 -10.30
C ASN A 64 3.28 -16.33 -11.47
N LYS A 65 1.99 -16.42 -11.18
CA LYS A 65 0.95 -16.38 -12.22
C LYS A 65 0.98 -15.06 -13.00
N ILE A 66 1.06 -13.92 -12.29
CA ILE A 66 1.12 -12.60 -12.92
C ILE A 66 2.35 -12.49 -13.85
N ILE A 67 3.53 -12.89 -13.37
CA ILE A 67 4.76 -12.85 -14.18
C ILE A 67 4.68 -13.79 -15.39
N ASN A 68 4.16 -15.00 -15.22
CA ASN A 68 4.01 -15.96 -16.31
C ASN A 68 3.10 -15.42 -17.41
N ILE A 69 2.00 -14.76 -17.06
CA ILE A 69 1.10 -14.12 -18.02
C ILE A 69 1.78 -12.92 -18.69
N ALA A 70 2.52 -12.10 -17.95
CA ALA A 70 3.26 -10.99 -18.53
C ALA A 70 4.27 -11.47 -19.59
N LYS A 71 4.96 -12.60 -19.33
CA LYS A 71 5.86 -13.23 -20.30
C LYS A 71 5.11 -13.81 -21.49
N LYS A 72 4.02 -14.55 -21.24
CA LYS A 72 3.20 -15.16 -22.29
C LYS A 72 2.61 -14.13 -23.24
N SER A 73 2.08 -13.03 -22.69
CA SER A 73 1.50 -11.93 -23.47
C SER A 73 2.54 -10.98 -24.07
N LYS A 74 3.83 -11.17 -23.74
CA LYS A 74 4.94 -10.28 -24.13
C LYS A 74 4.71 -8.82 -23.70
N ALA A 75 4.18 -8.64 -22.49
CA ALA A 75 3.99 -7.31 -21.92
C ALA A 75 5.34 -6.66 -21.56
N ASP A 76 5.55 -5.42 -21.98
CA ASP A 76 6.78 -4.66 -21.70
C ASP A 76 6.83 -4.18 -20.24
N ALA A 77 5.64 -3.98 -19.65
CA ALA A 77 5.51 -3.43 -18.31
C ALA A 77 4.25 -3.95 -17.60
N ILE A 78 4.26 -3.84 -16.27
CA ILE A 78 3.07 -4.11 -15.43
C ILE A 78 2.64 -2.83 -14.73
N HIS A 79 1.34 -2.55 -14.83
CA HIS A 79 0.67 -1.52 -14.02
C HIS A 79 -0.07 -2.20 -12.87
N PRO A 80 0.31 -1.97 -11.61
CA PRO A 80 -0.26 -2.68 -10.49
C PRO A 80 -1.62 -2.11 -10.01
N GLY A 81 -2.01 -0.92 -10.50
CA GLY A 81 -3.10 -0.16 -9.90
C GLY A 81 -2.76 0.27 -8.48
N TYR A 82 -3.69 0.08 -7.55
CA TYR A 82 -3.50 0.27 -6.10
C TYR A 82 -3.94 -1.02 -5.36
N GLY A 83 -3.48 -1.20 -4.12
CA GLY A 83 -3.69 -2.45 -3.38
C GLY A 83 -2.94 -3.64 -3.99
N PHE A 84 -3.36 -4.85 -3.71
CA PHE A 84 -2.75 -6.11 -4.18
C PHE A 84 -1.20 -6.08 -4.15
N LEU A 85 -0.55 -6.11 -5.30
CA LEU A 85 0.90 -6.14 -5.44
C LEU A 85 1.55 -4.75 -5.62
N SER A 86 0.78 -3.65 -5.57
CA SER A 86 1.28 -2.30 -5.83
C SER A 86 2.37 -1.86 -4.84
N GLU A 87 2.29 -2.32 -3.60
CA GLU A 87 3.24 -2.01 -2.53
C GLU A 87 4.11 -3.21 -2.14
N ASN A 88 4.24 -4.18 -3.05
CA ASN A 88 5.04 -5.39 -2.80
C ASN A 88 6.44 -5.26 -3.40
N ALA A 89 7.43 -4.92 -2.56
CA ALA A 89 8.83 -4.76 -2.98
C ALA A 89 9.45 -6.05 -3.56
N ALA A 90 9.01 -7.24 -3.11
CA ALA A 90 9.50 -8.52 -3.64
C ALA A 90 9.01 -8.74 -5.07
N PHE A 91 7.76 -8.38 -5.36
CA PHE A 91 7.21 -8.40 -6.71
C PHE A 91 8.01 -7.54 -7.67
N VAL A 92 8.28 -6.28 -7.29
CA VAL A 92 9.06 -5.35 -8.13
C VAL A 92 10.48 -5.86 -8.38
N LYS A 93 11.15 -6.41 -7.36
CA LYS A 93 12.46 -7.04 -7.51
C LYS A 93 12.43 -8.24 -8.47
N ARG A 94 11.34 -9.03 -8.41
CA ARG A 94 11.20 -10.19 -9.31
C ARG A 94 10.97 -9.74 -10.75
N LEU A 95 10.14 -8.71 -10.99
CA LEU A 95 9.95 -8.14 -12.33
C LEU A 95 11.24 -7.64 -12.96
N ALA A 96 12.09 -6.97 -12.16
CA ALA A 96 13.39 -6.47 -12.62
C ALA A 96 14.30 -7.62 -13.12
N LYS A 97 14.30 -8.79 -12.43
CA LYS A 97 15.02 -10.00 -12.86
C LYS A 97 14.50 -10.53 -14.20
N GLU A 98 13.21 -10.42 -14.45
CA GLU A 98 12.57 -10.86 -15.69
C GLU A 98 12.60 -9.79 -16.81
N LYS A 99 13.26 -8.65 -16.56
CA LYS A 99 13.34 -7.49 -17.48
C LYS A 99 11.98 -6.88 -17.85
N ILE A 100 10.98 -7.07 -16.99
CA ILE A 100 9.65 -6.46 -17.12
C ILE A 100 9.63 -5.19 -16.29
N LYS A 101 9.20 -4.07 -16.88
CA LYS A 101 9.13 -2.77 -16.19
C LYS A 101 7.96 -2.75 -15.20
N PHE A 102 8.20 -2.24 -14.02
CA PHE A 102 7.13 -1.91 -13.08
C PHE A 102 6.73 -0.43 -13.24
N ILE A 103 5.45 -0.18 -13.44
CA ILE A 103 4.91 1.20 -13.51
C ILE A 103 4.58 1.63 -12.07
N GLY A 104 5.57 2.21 -11.41
CA GLY A 104 5.51 2.60 -10.01
C GLY A 104 6.88 2.86 -9.41
N PRO A 105 6.97 3.08 -8.09
CA PRO A 105 8.21 3.37 -7.41
C PRO A 105 9.16 2.16 -7.39
N ASN A 106 10.44 2.43 -7.14
CA ASN A 106 11.43 1.37 -6.99
C ASN A 106 11.26 0.56 -5.68
N PRO A 107 11.81 -0.65 -5.57
CA PRO A 107 11.60 -1.52 -4.41
C PRO A 107 12.06 -0.90 -3.08
N ASN A 108 13.08 -0.03 -3.11
CA ASN A 108 13.60 0.61 -1.92
C ASN A 108 12.65 1.71 -1.41
N ALA A 109 12.08 2.49 -2.33
CA ALA A 109 11.06 3.48 -1.99
C ALA A 109 9.81 2.80 -1.41
N ILE A 110 9.33 1.71 -2.04
CA ILE A 110 8.19 0.93 -1.52
C ILE A 110 8.47 0.45 -0.09
N LYS A 111 9.64 -0.14 0.16
CA LYS A 111 10.00 -0.64 1.48
C LYS A 111 10.05 0.47 2.53
N LYS A 112 10.69 1.60 2.22
CA LYS A 112 10.84 2.73 3.16
C LYS A 112 9.52 3.43 3.45
N MET A 113 8.68 3.59 2.46
CA MET A 113 7.40 4.30 2.60
C MET A 113 6.26 3.40 3.07
N GLY A 114 6.38 2.09 2.88
CA GLY A 114 5.39 1.11 3.34
C GLY A 114 5.46 0.78 4.84
N ASP A 115 6.60 1.03 5.49
CA ASP A 115 6.74 0.89 6.94
C ASP A 115 6.58 2.26 7.62
N LYS A 116 5.56 2.38 8.49
CA LYS A 116 5.21 3.65 9.13
C LYS A 116 6.29 4.18 10.08
N ILE A 117 7.06 3.30 10.71
CA ILE A 117 8.16 3.70 11.59
C ILE A 117 9.33 4.20 10.75
N GLU A 118 9.71 3.47 9.71
CA GLU A 118 10.78 3.87 8.80
C GLU A 118 10.46 5.20 8.10
N SER A 119 9.22 5.38 7.61
CA SER A 119 8.81 6.63 6.96
C SER A 119 8.80 7.81 7.94
N LYS A 120 8.36 7.61 9.19
CA LYS A 120 8.39 8.65 10.22
C LYS A 120 9.83 9.04 10.59
N ASN A 121 10.73 8.05 10.77
CA ASN A 121 12.14 8.31 11.03
C ASN A 121 12.80 9.08 9.88
N LEU A 122 12.48 8.73 8.63
CA LEU A 122 12.94 9.47 7.47
C LEU A 122 12.44 10.93 7.46
N ALA A 123 11.16 11.15 7.77
CA ALA A 123 10.58 12.49 7.86
C ALA A 123 11.28 13.35 8.93
N ILE A 124 11.53 12.79 10.11
CA ILE A 124 12.27 13.47 11.19
C ILE A 124 13.70 13.83 10.72
N LYS A 125 14.40 12.88 10.09
CA LYS A 125 15.75 13.11 9.54
C LYS A 125 15.77 14.25 8.52
N LEU A 126 14.71 14.39 7.75
CA LEU A 126 14.52 15.46 6.77
C LEU A 126 13.94 16.75 7.37
N LYS A 127 13.81 16.84 8.70
CA LYS A 127 13.26 17.99 9.43
C LYS A 127 11.82 18.35 9.01
N LEU A 128 11.03 17.37 8.59
CA LEU A 128 9.62 17.55 8.32
C LEU A 128 8.83 17.47 9.63
N ASN A 129 7.76 18.25 9.72
CA ASN A 129 6.84 18.16 10.85
C ASN A 129 6.14 16.80 10.84
N VAL A 130 6.16 16.13 12.00
CA VAL A 130 5.50 14.85 12.20
C VAL A 130 4.59 14.91 13.42
N ILE A 131 3.57 14.07 13.45
CA ILE A 131 2.73 13.90 14.63
C ILE A 131 3.61 13.42 15.80
N PRO A 132 3.56 14.10 16.99
CA PRO A 132 4.31 13.67 18.16
C PRO A 132 4.06 12.19 18.49
N GLY A 133 5.12 11.45 18.78
CA GLY A 133 4.97 10.03 19.07
C GLY A 133 6.31 9.31 19.18
N HIS A 134 6.25 8.04 19.54
CA HIS A 134 7.42 7.21 19.68
C HIS A 134 7.90 6.70 18.31
N THR A 135 9.21 6.69 18.09
CA THR A 135 9.83 6.37 16.79
C THR A 135 10.33 4.92 16.68
N ALA A 136 10.00 4.10 17.67
CA ALA A 136 10.37 2.69 17.72
C ALA A 136 9.16 1.82 18.11
N PRO A 137 9.19 0.51 17.81
CA PRO A 137 8.19 -0.40 18.32
C PRO A 137 8.18 -0.45 19.84
N VAL A 138 7.00 -0.44 20.43
CA VAL A 138 6.81 -0.52 21.88
C VAL A 138 6.84 -1.99 22.30
N LYS A 139 7.66 -2.31 23.32
CA LYS A 139 7.94 -3.70 23.72
C LYS A 139 6.80 -4.31 24.52
N ASN A 140 6.27 -3.57 25.49
CA ASN A 140 5.25 -4.04 26.44
C ASN A 140 4.33 -2.92 26.93
N SER A 141 3.29 -3.29 27.69
CA SER A 141 2.29 -2.35 28.22
C SER A 141 2.87 -1.31 29.20
N LYS A 142 3.91 -1.65 29.97
CA LYS A 142 4.57 -0.71 30.90
C LYS A 142 5.29 0.42 30.13
N GLU A 143 6.05 0.05 29.10
CA GLU A 143 6.69 1.03 28.21
C GLU A 143 5.64 1.88 27.47
N ALA A 144 4.55 1.24 27.02
CA ALA A 144 3.42 1.93 26.39
C ALA A 144 2.83 2.99 27.32
N LEU A 145 2.66 2.68 28.60
CA LEU A 145 2.14 3.61 29.61
C LEU A 145 3.06 4.81 29.79
N THR A 146 4.37 4.57 29.93
CA THR A 146 5.36 5.64 30.08
C THR A 146 5.35 6.58 28.88
N ILE A 147 5.37 6.05 27.67
CA ILE A 147 5.34 6.81 26.43
C ILE A 147 4.04 7.60 26.29
N SER A 148 2.90 6.97 26.58
CA SER A 148 1.59 7.63 26.48
C SER A 148 1.46 8.80 27.46
N ASN A 149 2.00 8.67 28.67
CA ASN A 149 2.03 9.77 29.65
C ASN A 149 2.94 10.93 29.19
N GLN A 150 4.03 10.65 28.50
CA GLN A 150 4.92 11.69 27.93
C GLN A 150 4.26 12.43 26.76
N ILE A 151 3.55 11.70 25.88
CA ILE A 151 2.86 12.29 24.71
C ILE A 151 1.60 13.05 25.15
N GLY A 152 0.95 12.58 26.22
CA GLY A 152 -0.34 13.07 26.70
C GLY A 152 -1.52 12.46 25.94
N TYR A 153 -2.57 12.07 26.67
CA TYR A 153 -3.79 11.51 26.10
C TYR A 153 -4.63 12.56 25.33
N PRO A 154 -5.46 12.15 24.36
CA PRO A 154 -5.57 10.80 23.82
C PRO A 154 -4.37 10.42 22.97
N VAL A 155 -4.05 9.11 22.95
CA VAL A 155 -3.01 8.54 22.08
C VAL A 155 -3.60 7.51 21.12
N LEU A 156 -2.89 7.26 20.04
CA LEU A 156 -3.24 6.27 19.02
C LEU A 156 -2.18 5.18 18.97
N LEU A 157 -2.59 3.95 19.26
CA LEU A 157 -1.80 2.75 19.02
C LEU A 157 -1.96 2.34 17.56
N LYS A 158 -0.86 2.07 16.86
CA LYS A 158 -0.86 1.68 15.45
C LYS A 158 0.04 0.49 15.21
N ALA A 159 -0.44 -0.47 14.42
CA ALA A 159 0.42 -1.49 13.81
C ALA A 159 1.46 -0.83 12.89
N SER A 160 2.71 -1.30 12.94
CA SER A 160 3.79 -0.83 12.05
C SER A 160 3.53 -1.22 10.60
N ALA A 161 3.05 -2.44 10.39
CA ALA A 161 2.72 -2.98 9.07
C ALA A 161 1.24 -2.79 8.73
N GLY A 162 0.94 -2.74 7.42
CA GLY A 162 -0.42 -2.72 6.89
C GLY A 162 -1.09 -1.35 6.88
N GLY A 163 -2.35 -1.36 6.45
CA GLY A 163 -3.19 -0.17 6.24
C GLY A 163 -4.67 -0.44 6.51
N GLY A 164 -5.55 0.49 6.10
CA GLY A 164 -6.99 0.34 6.23
C GLY A 164 -7.52 0.37 7.67
N GLY A 165 -6.75 0.89 8.63
CA GLY A 165 -7.16 1.05 10.03
C GLY A 165 -7.16 -0.23 10.86
N LYS A 166 -6.64 -1.35 10.36
CA LYS A 166 -6.43 -2.58 11.15
C LYS A 166 -5.26 -2.38 12.12
N GLY A 167 -5.39 -2.91 13.34
CA GLY A 167 -4.40 -2.74 14.40
C GLY A 167 -4.29 -1.31 14.92
N MET A 168 -5.36 -0.50 14.79
CA MET A 168 -5.44 0.85 15.33
C MET A 168 -6.39 0.88 16.52
N ARG A 169 -5.95 1.52 17.63
CA ARG A 169 -6.74 1.72 18.86
C ARG A 169 -6.52 3.12 19.41
N ILE A 170 -7.62 3.83 19.66
CA ILE A 170 -7.59 5.11 20.37
C ILE A 170 -7.65 4.81 21.85
N VAL A 171 -6.74 5.37 22.63
CA VAL A 171 -6.68 5.26 24.09
C VAL A 171 -6.81 6.64 24.69
N ARG A 172 -7.83 6.83 25.52
CA ARG A 172 -8.17 8.15 26.08
C ARG A 172 -7.66 8.33 27.50
N LYS A 173 -7.37 7.23 28.20
CA LYS A 173 -6.89 7.25 29.60
C LYS A 173 -6.03 6.03 29.92
N ASN A 174 -5.21 6.15 30.96
CA ASN A 174 -4.27 5.10 31.41
C ASN A 174 -4.92 3.73 31.61
N SER A 175 -6.13 3.69 32.20
CA SER A 175 -6.81 2.44 32.53
C SER A 175 -7.20 1.60 31.32
N GLU A 176 -7.23 2.17 30.13
CA GLU A 176 -7.60 1.50 28.89
C GLU A 176 -6.36 0.97 28.11
N LEU A 177 -5.16 1.40 28.53
CA LEU A 177 -3.98 1.25 27.68
C LEU A 177 -3.54 -0.21 27.50
N GLU A 178 -3.47 -0.97 28.59
CA GLU A 178 -2.95 -2.34 28.56
C GLU A 178 -3.80 -3.27 27.69
N GLU A 179 -5.12 -3.21 27.89
CA GLU A 179 -6.08 -4.00 27.10
C GLU A 179 -5.96 -3.64 25.61
N ASN A 180 -6.00 -2.34 25.27
CA ASN A 180 -5.92 -1.89 23.90
C ASN A 180 -4.57 -2.19 23.25
N PHE A 181 -3.48 -2.13 24.00
CA PHE A 181 -2.14 -2.48 23.50
C PHE A 181 -2.06 -3.95 23.12
N ASN A 182 -2.51 -4.85 24.00
CA ASN A 182 -2.52 -6.29 23.75
C ASN A 182 -3.45 -6.67 22.58
N ALA A 183 -4.61 -6.04 22.50
CA ALA A 183 -5.54 -6.22 21.40
C ALA A 183 -4.95 -5.75 20.05
N ALA A 184 -4.27 -4.58 20.03
CA ALA A 184 -3.61 -4.06 18.82
C ALA A 184 -2.48 -5.01 18.35
N LYS A 185 -1.65 -5.53 19.25
CA LYS A 185 -0.61 -6.51 18.92
C LYS A 185 -1.19 -7.80 18.33
N SER A 186 -2.22 -8.36 18.97
CA SER A 186 -2.87 -9.60 18.50
C SER A 186 -3.49 -9.43 17.12
N GLU A 187 -4.23 -8.32 16.91
CA GLU A 187 -4.84 -8.01 15.61
C GLU A 187 -3.79 -7.82 14.52
N SER A 188 -2.70 -7.11 14.82
CA SER A 188 -1.60 -6.88 13.90
C SER A 188 -0.93 -8.17 13.48
N LYS A 189 -0.62 -9.05 14.44
CA LYS A 189 -0.01 -10.35 14.17
C LYS A 189 -0.88 -11.24 13.29
N LYS A 190 -2.19 -11.29 13.60
CA LYS A 190 -3.14 -12.08 12.80
C LYS A 190 -3.34 -11.55 11.39
N SER A 191 -3.35 -10.23 11.23
CA SER A 191 -3.65 -9.60 9.92
C SER A 191 -2.44 -9.44 9.01
N PHE A 192 -1.24 -9.26 9.59
CA PHE A 192 -0.04 -8.87 8.84
C PHE A 192 1.19 -9.74 9.11
N GLY A 193 1.09 -10.68 10.07
CA GLY A 193 2.25 -11.49 10.52
C GLY A 193 3.28 -10.72 11.36
N ASP A 194 3.04 -9.43 11.61
CA ASP A 194 3.92 -8.51 12.33
C ASP A 194 3.17 -7.94 13.54
N ASP A 195 3.73 -8.09 14.74
CA ASP A 195 3.10 -7.64 15.99
C ASP A 195 3.66 -6.30 16.51
N ARG A 196 4.51 -5.63 15.73
CA ARG A 196 5.06 -4.33 16.10
C ARG A 196 3.98 -3.27 16.15
N VAL A 197 3.85 -2.61 17.31
CA VAL A 197 2.94 -1.50 17.57
C VAL A 197 3.74 -0.29 17.99
N PHE A 198 3.39 0.88 17.53
CA PHE A 198 3.92 2.16 17.96
C PHE A 198 2.82 3.08 18.47
N ILE A 199 3.20 4.16 19.14
CA ILE A 199 2.28 5.10 19.81
C ILE A 199 2.54 6.49 19.29
N GLU A 200 1.46 7.21 18.97
CA GLU A 200 1.53 8.63 18.62
C GLU A 200 0.35 9.41 19.21
N LYS A 201 0.45 10.72 19.23
CA LYS A 201 -0.66 11.59 19.61
C LYS A 201 -1.85 11.34 18.71
N TYR A 202 -3.03 11.16 19.29
CA TYR A 202 -4.27 11.16 18.54
C TYR A 202 -4.69 12.59 18.22
N ILE A 203 -4.90 12.89 16.97
CA ILE A 203 -5.42 14.17 16.50
C ILE A 203 -6.93 14.03 16.34
N GLU A 204 -7.67 14.82 17.10
CA GLU A 204 -9.13 14.87 16.98
C GLU A 204 -9.52 15.71 15.76
N GLN A 205 -10.52 15.25 15.02
CA GLN A 205 -11.03 15.90 13.81
C GLN A 205 -9.93 16.23 12.77
N PRO A 206 -9.08 15.27 12.39
CA PRO A 206 -8.00 15.52 11.45
C PRO A 206 -8.54 15.75 10.05
N ARG A 207 -7.83 16.57 9.27
CA ARG A 207 -7.94 16.55 7.81
C ARG A 207 -6.87 15.62 7.25
N HIS A 208 -7.26 14.73 6.34
CA HIS A 208 -6.32 13.88 5.63
C HIS A 208 -6.01 14.49 4.26
N ILE A 209 -4.86 15.13 4.19
CA ILE A 209 -4.36 15.76 2.95
C ILE A 209 -3.19 14.95 2.43
N GLU A 210 -3.25 14.59 1.16
CA GLU A 210 -2.17 13.90 0.46
C GLU A 210 -1.59 14.78 -0.64
N ILE A 211 -0.29 14.64 -0.89
CA ILE A 211 0.37 15.27 -2.04
C ILE A 211 0.82 14.17 -2.99
N GLN A 212 0.28 14.19 -4.20
CA GLN A 212 0.70 13.25 -5.23
C GLN A 212 2.04 13.69 -5.81
N ILE A 213 3.03 12.81 -5.72
CA ILE A 213 4.37 13.02 -6.27
C ILE A 213 4.60 12.05 -7.43
N LEU A 214 5.25 12.52 -8.47
CA LEU A 214 5.71 11.72 -9.60
C LEU A 214 7.19 11.99 -9.84
N CYS A 215 7.99 10.94 -9.95
CA CYS A 215 9.42 11.02 -10.22
C CYS A 215 9.78 10.17 -11.43
N ASP A 216 10.74 10.59 -12.23
CA ASP A 216 11.30 9.80 -13.30
C ASP A 216 12.68 9.19 -12.92
N LYS A 217 13.24 8.39 -13.81
CA LYS A 217 14.56 7.79 -13.62
C LYS A 217 15.74 8.77 -13.88
N HIS A 218 15.47 9.97 -14.34
CA HIS A 218 16.46 10.99 -14.62
C HIS A 218 16.65 11.97 -13.46
N GLY A 219 15.87 11.79 -12.38
CA GLY A 219 15.93 12.65 -11.19
C GLY A 219 14.93 13.81 -11.21
N ASN A 220 14.09 13.92 -12.23
CA ASN A 220 13.03 14.92 -12.25
C ASN A 220 11.92 14.53 -11.27
N GLN A 221 11.39 15.52 -10.56
CA GLN A 221 10.35 15.36 -9.55
C GLN A 221 9.30 16.44 -9.74
N VAL A 222 8.04 16.04 -9.72
CA VAL A 222 6.90 16.97 -9.77
C VAL A 222 5.86 16.59 -8.73
N HIS A 223 5.15 17.56 -8.19
CA HIS A 223 3.95 17.33 -7.42
C HIS A 223 2.73 17.76 -8.24
N LEU A 224 1.62 17.05 -8.06
CA LEU A 224 0.39 17.29 -8.81
C LEU A 224 -0.69 17.99 -7.94
N GLY A 225 -0.26 18.68 -6.90
CA GLY A 225 -1.17 19.32 -5.93
C GLY A 225 -1.65 18.38 -4.83
N GLU A 226 -2.50 18.94 -3.98
CA GLU A 226 -3.09 18.23 -2.86
C GLU A 226 -4.35 17.45 -3.27
N ARG A 227 -4.60 16.39 -2.51
CA ARG A 227 -5.85 15.62 -2.54
C ARG A 227 -6.45 15.60 -1.13
N GLU A 228 -7.68 16.05 -1.02
CA GLU A 228 -8.46 15.99 0.22
C GLU A 228 -9.08 14.59 0.37
N CYS A 229 -8.63 13.85 1.37
CA CYS A 229 -9.00 12.46 1.59
C CYS A 229 -9.62 12.22 2.98
N SER A 230 -10.19 13.26 3.62
CA SER A 230 -10.72 13.16 4.99
C SER A 230 -11.96 12.27 5.10
N ILE A 231 -12.76 12.16 4.04
CA ILE A 231 -13.91 11.25 4.01
C ILE A 231 -13.42 9.83 3.73
N GLN A 232 -13.31 9.04 4.77
CA GLN A 232 -12.85 7.65 4.70
C GLN A 232 -13.60 6.76 5.70
N ARG A 233 -13.44 5.45 5.53
CA ARG A 233 -14.15 4.45 6.33
C ARG A 233 -13.84 4.53 7.84
N ARG A 234 -12.64 4.96 8.24
CA ARG A 234 -12.18 5.06 9.63
C ARG A 234 -11.30 6.27 9.82
#